data_4d625e9d4827c96572bbdaf2dfb24439
#
_entry.id   4d625e9d4827c96572bbdaf2dfb24439
#
_cell.length_a   1.000
_cell.length_b   1.000
_cell.length_c   1.000
_cell.angle_alpha   90.00
_cell.angle_beta   90.00
_cell.angle_gamma   90.00
#
_symmetry.space_group_name_H-M   'P 1'
#
loop_
_entity.id
_entity.type
_entity.pdbx_description
1 polymer ?
#
loop_
_entity_poly.entity_id
_entity_poly.type
_entity_poly.pdbx_seq_one_letter_code
_entity_poly.pdbx_strand_id
1 'polypeptide(L)'
;MPFNEFFLSSRASLVSDAMYGVVFYLVIGLVVFRFIAKVIAVEKKQNEFEFEKSKLASYRQQEINSSINYARKIQKALWPDNKKLKNDFSDFFIINLPKDTVSGDFYWHHKVKGTEKYILIHADCTGHGVPGAMMSVLGNTIFNEIVVNYGITRPNEILNLTNKKLIALLQQEKEENLDDGMAVSIALLDRENLTLQFAGANQNSLIVRNRQTIDLKGDKYPVGGAHYDPNRTYNCQTVLLEPEDIMYSFSDGFRDQFGGPKNKKFLRANFHEMLLENSRKSMEIQKEVILSIFNNWRGECEQIDDVSIVGLKV
;
A
#
# COMPACT_ATOMS: atom_id res chain seq x y z
N MET A 1 68.91 -77.64 27.21
CA MET A 1 68.36 -76.90 26.10
C MET A 1 66.85 -76.88 26.22
N PRO A 2 66.21 -75.88 26.72
CA PRO A 2 65.00 -75.32 26.08
C PRO A 2 64.68 -73.89 26.54
N PHE A 3 65.53 -73.17 27.28
CA PHE A 3 65.19 -71.81 27.72
C PHE A 3 65.32 -70.71 26.67
N ASN A 4 66.17 -70.87 25.64
CA ASN A 4 66.37 -69.83 24.60
C ASN A 4 65.24 -69.82 23.53
N GLU A 5 64.64 -70.94 23.20
CA GLU A 5 63.58 -70.98 22.18
C GLU A 5 62.26 -70.37 22.71
N PHE A 6 61.95 -70.55 23.98
CA PHE A 6 60.73 -69.95 24.64
C PHE A 6 60.83 -68.43 24.66
N PHE A 7 62.04 -67.85 24.95
CA PHE A 7 62.25 -66.38 24.96
C PHE A 7 62.20 -65.77 23.57
N LEU A 8 62.66 -66.48 22.56
CA LEU A 8 62.62 -66.00 21.17
C LEU A 8 61.18 -66.08 20.60
N SER A 9 60.40 -67.12 20.92
CA SER A 9 58.99 -67.23 20.50
C SER A 9 58.09 -66.20 21.18
N SER A 10 58.31 -65.90 22.48
CA SER A 10 57.53 -64.89 23.19
C SER A 10 57.82 -63.47 22.72
N ARG A 11 59.09 -63.13 22.36
CA ARG A 11 59.43 -61.88 21.72
C ARG A 11 58.87 -61.71 20.32
N ALA A 12 58.84 -62.77 19.54
CA ALA A 12 58.30 -62.77 18.18
C ALA A 12 56.77 -62.54 18.23
N SER A 13 56.06 -63.13 19.19
CA SER A 13 54.61 -62.90 19.36
C SER A 13 54.29 -61.47 19.82
N LEU A 14 55.05 -60.92 20.78
CA LEU A 14 54.90 -59.53 21.25
C LEU A 14 55.17 -58.51 20.15
N VAL A 15 56.15 -58.72 19.28
CA VAL A 15 56.46 -57.85 18.15
C VAL A 15 55.37 -57.97 17.10
N SER A 16 54.82 -59.15 16.88
CA SER A 16 53.68 -59.39 15.98
C SER A 16 52.43 -58.67 16.45
N ASP A 17 52.08 -58.81 17.75
CA ASP A 17 50.89 -58.19 18.34
C ASP A 17 50.98 -56.64 18.35
N ALA A 18 52.17 -56.11 18.61
CA ALA A 18 52.43 -54.66 18.47
C ALA A 18 52.29 -54.16 17.03
N MET A 19 52.77 -54.95 16.05
CA MET A 19 52.64 -54.62 14.65
C MET A 19 51.17 -54.68 14.19
N TYR A 20 50.40 -55.65 14.59
CA TYR A 20 48.95 -55.70 14.34
C TYR A 20 48.21 -54.50 14.95
N GLY A 21 48.56 -54.12 16.17
CA GLY A 21 48.05 -52.93 16.82
C GLY A 21 48.29 -51.63 16.02
N VAL A 22 49.53 -51.45 15.57
CA VAL A 22 49.86 -50.25 14.74
C VAL A 22 49.10 -50.24 13.40
N VAL A 23 49.04 -51.39 12.72
CA VAL A 23 48.26 -51.50 11.47
C VAL A 23 46.77 -51.21 11.71
N PHE A 24 46.21 -51.74 12.77
CA PHE A 24 44.82 -51.50 13.14
C PHE A 24 44.51 -49.99 13.38
N TYR A 25 45.36 -49.29 14.15
CA TYR A 25 45.20 -47.86 14.38
C TYR A 25 45.39 -47.02 13.09
N LEU A 26 46.30 -47.43 12.22
CA LEU A 26 46.49 -46.78 10.92
C LEU A 26 45.26 -46.95 10.03
N VAL A 27 44.65 -48.12 9.97
CA VAL A 27 43.42 -48.41 9.23
C VAL A 27 42.25 -47.57 9.78
N ILE A 28 42.05 -47.54 11.11
CA ILE A 28 41.04 -46.73 11.73
C ILE A 28 41.29 -45.23 11.39
N GLY A 29 42.51 -44.74 11.58
CA GLY A 29 42.88 -43.36 11.24
C GLY A 29 42.52 -42.98 9.78
N LEU A 30 42.80 -43.89 8.85
CA LEU A 30 42.49 -43.67 7.45
C LEU A 30 40.97 -43.67 7.16
N VAL A 31 40.22 -44.52 7.83
CA VAL A 31 38.74 -44.54 7.73
C VAL A 31 38.14 -43.28 8.29
N VAL A 32 38.58 -42.83 9.49
CA VAL A 32 38.13 -41.60 10.11
C VAL A 32 38.49 -40.39 9.25
N PHE A 33 39.72 -40.35 8.74
CA PHE A 33 40.14 -39.27 7.83
C PHE A 33 39.26 -39.16 6.58
N ARG A 34 38.98 -40.31 5.93
CA ARG A 34 38.09 -40.36 4.75
C ARG A 34 36.65 -39.92 5.09
N PHE A 35 36.17 -40.32 6.27
CA PHE A 35 34.83 -39.89 6.74
C PHE A 35 34.77 -38.39 6.93
N ILE A 36 35.74 -37.80 7.66
CA ILE A 36 35.82 -36.35 7.88
C ILE A 36 35.95 -35.62 6.54
N ALA A 37 36.80 -36.03 5.64
CA ALA A 37 36.95 -35.43 4.32
C ALA A 37 35.64 -35.45 3.52
N LYS A 38 34.88 -36.55 3.61
CA LYS A 38 33.55 -36.66 2.96
C LYS A 38 32.54 -35.70 3.58
N VAL A 39 32.52 -35.57 4.92
CA VAL A 39 31.62 -34.61 5.62
C VAL A 39 31.94 -33.18 5.20
N ILE A 40 33.21 -32.79 5.21
CA ILE A 40 33.65 -31.45 4.76
C ILE A 40 33.28 -31.19 3.29
N ALA A 41 33.44 -32.17 2.41
CA ALA A 41 33.07 -32.01 1.01
C ALA A 41 31.57 -31.84 0.79
N VAL A 42 30.73 -32.54 1.58
CA VAL A 42 29.28 -32.41 1.54
C VAL A 42 28.87 -31.03 2.05
N GLU A 43 29.44 -30.59 3.20
CA GLU A 43 29.15 -29.29 3.78
C GLU A 43 29.55 -28.13 2.83
N LYS A 44 30.74 -28.23 2.21
CA LYS A 44 31.16 -27.24 1.22
C LYS A 44 30.20 -27.16 0.02
N LYS A 45 29.74 -28.29 -0.50
CA LYS A 45 28.79 -28.35 -1.62
C LYS A 45 27.43 -27.76 -1.22
N GLN A 46 26.99 -27.99 0.02
CA GLN A 46 25.76 -27.41 0.51
C GLN A 46 25.85 -25.90 0.67
N ASN A 47 26.95 -25.38 1.21
CA ASN A 47 27.20 -23.94 1.33
C ASN A 47 27.29 -23.25 -0.05
N GLU A 48 27.92 -23.85 -1.04
CA GLU A 48 27.94 -23.36 -2.42
C GLU A 48 26.52 -23.30 -3.01
N PHE A 49 25.71 -24.33 -2.81
CA PHE A 49 24.32 -24.37 -3.28
C PHE A 49 23.44 -23.29 -2.61
N GLU A 50 23.54 -23.12 -1.29
CA GLU A 50 22.80 -22.08 -0.57
C GLU A 50 23.23 -20.66 -1.01
N PHE A 51 24.53 -20.46 -1.28
CA PHE A 51 25.04 -19.21 -1.79
C PHE A 51 24.49 -18.89 -3.20
N GLU A 52 24.48 -19.84 -4.12
CA GLU A 52 23.92 -19.66 -5.46
C GLU A 52 22.41 -19.38 -5.41
N LYS A 53 21.68 -20.11 -4.55
CA LYS A 53 20.24 -19.91 -4.33
C LYS A 53 19.95 -18.50 -3.79
N SER A 54 20.71 -18.05 -2.81
CA SER A 54 20.61 -16.70 -2.24
C SER A 54 20.88 -15.62 -3.29
N LYS A 55 21.94 -15.80 -4.11
CA LYS A 55 22.29 -14.90 -5.20
C LYS A 55 21.18 -14.80 -6.25
N LEU A 56 20.61 -15.93 -6.65
CA LEU A 56 19.50 -15.98 -7.60
C LEU A 56 18.24 -15.31 -7.04
N ALA A 57 17.93 -15.54 -5.75
CA ALA A 57 16.80 -14.89 -5.07
C ALA A 57 16.97 -13.36 -5.02
N SER A 58 18.19 -12.89 -4.68
CA SER A 58 18.52 -11.45 -4.69
C SER A 58 18.37 -10.82 -6.08
N TYR A 59 18.84 -11.50 -7.13
CA TYR A 59 18.70 -11.03 -8.50
C TYR A 59 17.22 -10.91 -8.92
N ARG A 60 16.40 -11.93 -8.66
CA ARG A 60 14.96 -11.91 -8.94
C ARG A 60 14.25 -10.79 -8.18
N GLN A 61 14.63 -10.57 -6.93
CA GLN A 61 14.06 -9.48 -6.13
C GLN A 61 14.40 -8.10 -6.72
N GLN A 62 15.61 -7.91 -7.23
CA GLN A 62 15.99 -6.68 -7.92
C GLN A 62 15.19 -6.44 -9.20
N GLU A 63 14.95 -7.48 -10.01
CA GLU A 63 14.12 -7.37 -11.21
C GLU A 63 12.67 -6.98 -10.87
N ILE A 64 12.07 -7.64 -9.87
CA ILE A 64 10.72 -7.33 -9.39
C ILE A 64 10.66 -5.87 -8.89
N ASN A 65 11.59 -5.46 -8.04
CA ASN A 65 11.64 -4.10 -7.51
C ASN A 65 11.82 -3.05 -8.63
N SER A 66 12.63 -3.35 -9.65
CA SER A 66 12.79 -2.48 -10.82
C SER A 66 11.48 -2.32 -11.59
N SER A 67 10.75 -3.42 -11.82
CA SER A 67 9.46 -3.44 -12.51
C SER A 67 8.40 -2.65 -11.74
N ILE A 68 8.32 -2.83 -10.42
CA ILE A 68 7.39 -2.08 -9.55
C ILE A 68 7.75 -0.58 -9.52
N ASN A 69 9.03 -0.24 -9.48
CA ASN A 69 9.48 1.15 -9.57
C ASN A 69 9.12 1.80 -10.91
N TYR A 70 9.12 1.03 -12.00
CA TYR A 70 8.64 1.51 -13.29
C TYR A 70 7.11 1.73 -13.28
N ALA A 71 6.34 0.79 -12.74
CA ALA A 71 4.89 0.93 -12.54
C ALA A 71 4.56 2.21 -11.73
N ARG A 72 5.33 2.52 -10.67
CA ARG A 72 5.19 3.77 -9.91
C ARG A 72 5.37 5.02 -10.77
N LYS A 73 6.30 5.00 -11.72
CA LYS A 73 6.49 6.15 -12.63
C LYS A 73 5.28 6.34 -13.55
N ILE A 74 4.70 5.24 -14.06
CA ILE A 74 3.47 5.29 -14.85
C ILE A 74 2.32 5.84 -14.01
N GLN A 75 2.10 5.29 -12.82
CA GLN A 75 1.04 5.74 -11.92
C GLN A 75 1.15 7.24 -11.61
N LYS A 76 2.36 7.72 -11.27
CA LYS A 76 2.59 9.16 -11.02
C LYS A 76 2.34 10.04 -12.24
N ALA A 77 2.57 9.55 -13.45
CA ALA A 77 2.29 10.30 -14.68
C ALA A 77 0.79 10.45 -14.97
N LEU A 78 -0.03 9.55 -14.43
CA LEU A 78 -1.50 9.61 -14.55
C LEU A 78 -2.14 10.54 -13.50
N TRP A 79 -1.44 10.81 -12.40
CA TRP A 79 -1.96 11.71 -11.37
C TRP A 79 -1.96 13.16 -11.84
N PRO A 80 -2.90 13.97 -11.35
CA PRO A 80 -2.96 15.37 -11.69
C PRO A 80 -1.64 16.07 -11.38
N ASP A 81 -1.18 16.91 -12.31
CA ASP A 81 -0.03 17.77 -12.03
C ASP A 81 -0.40 18.76 -10.91
N ASN A 82 0.34 18.74 -9.82
CA ASN A 82 0.19 19.68 -8.71
C ASN A 82 0.28 21.15 -9.15
N LYS A 83 0.92 21.44 -10.30
CA LYS A 83 0.96 22.78 -10.87
C LYS A 83 -0.41 23.22 -11.37
N LYS A 84 -1.18 22.32 -11.98
CA LYS A 84 -2.57 22.63 -12.40
C LYS A 84 -3.44 22.90 -11.19
N LEU A 85 -3.33 22.07 -10.15
CA LEU A 85 -4.06 22.27 -8.91
C LEU A 85 -3.70 23.61 -8.23
N LYS A 86 -2.41 24.01 -8.25
CA LYS A 86 -1.95 25.32 -7.74
C LYS A 86 -2.49 26.51 -8.53
N ASN A 87 -2.75 26.35 -9.83
CA ASN A 87 -3.36 27.39 -10.63
C ASN A 87 -4.86 27.56 -10.33
N ASP A 88 -5.51 26.45 -10.00
CA ASP A 88 -6.94 26.42 -9.71
C ASP A 88 -7.23 26.76 -8.24
N PHE A 89 -6.35 26.36 -7.31
CA PHE A 89 -6.50 26.54 -5.87
C PHE A 89 -5.22 27.10 -5.25
N SER A 90 -5.34 28.25 -4.61
CA SER A 90 -4.20 28.89 -3.93
C SER A 90 -3.83 28.21 -2.62
N ASP A 91 -4.79 27.56 -1.96
CA ASP A 91 -4.63 27.08 -0.59
C ASP A 91 -5.17 25.64 -0.46
N PHE A 92 -4.26 24.68 -0.58
CA PHE A 92 -4.56 23.24 -0.48
C PHE A 92 -3.33 22.46 -0.02
N PHE A 93 -3.56 21.26 0.46
CA PHE A 93 -2.51 20.27 0.62
C PHE A 93 -2.95 18.88 0.13
N ILE A 94 -1.96 18.06 -0.21
CA ILE A 94 -2.13 16.64 -0.50
C ILE A 94 -1.09 15.87 0.30
N ILE A 95 -1.57 14.89 1.06
CA ILE A 95 -0.80 13.84 1.69
C ILE A 95 -1.13 12.57 0.92
N ASN A 96 -0.09 11.86 0.47
CA ASN A 96 -0.22 10.55 -0.12
C ASN A 96 1.01 9.74 0.29
N LEU A 97 0.79 8.78 1.18
CA LEU A 97 1.78 7.88 1.75
C LEU A 97 1.39 6.46 1.37
N PRO A 98 1.91 5.94 0.26
CA PRO A 98 1.68 4.55 -0.09
C PRO A 98 2.26 3.62 0.99
N LYS A 99 1.55 2.53 1.28
CA LYS A 99 2.06 1.43 2.11
C LYS A 99 3.22 0.72 1.41
N ASP A 100 3.07 0.48 0.12
CA ASP A 100 4.05 -0.16 -0.74
C ASP A 100 4.72 0.85 -1.69
N THR A 101 5.37 0.36 -2.73
CA THR A 101 6.00 1.22 -3.74
C THR A 101 4.98 1.99 -4.58
N VAL A 102 3.79 1.42 -4.79
CA VAL A 102 2.65 1.97 -5.54
C VAL A 102 1.43 1.98 -4.65
N SER A 103 0.41 2.79 -4.97
CA SER A 103 -0.75 3.06 -4.12
C SER A 103 -2.06 2.66 -4.80
N GLY A 104 -3.02 2.13 -4.00
CA GLY A 104 -4.42 2.01 -4.38
C GLY A 104 -5.14 3.35 -4.27
N ASP A 105 -4.74 4.17 -3.30
CA ASP A 105 -5.31 5.49 -3.10
C ASP A 105 -4.87 6.47 -4.16
N PHE A 106 -5.81 7.27 -4.64
CA PHE A 106 -5.49 8.37 -5.55
C PHE A 106 -6.51 9.51 -5.44
N TYR A 107 -6.10 10.67 -5.93
CA TYR A 107 -6.97 11.83 -6.12
C TYR A 107 -6.97 12.23 -7.59
N TRP A 108 -8.06 12.84 -8.02
CA TRP A 108 -8.25 13.34 -9.37
C TRP A 108 -8.97 14.68 -9.33
N HIS A 109 -8.65 15.62 -10.24
CA HIS A 109 -9.36 16.88 -10.32
C HIS A 109 -9.50 17.35 -11.76
N HIS A 110 -10.55 18.14 -11.99
CA HIS A 110 -10.81 18.74 -13.29
C HIS A 110 -11.57 20.06 -13.12
N LYS A 111 -11.10 21.12 -13.82
CA LYS A 111 -11.86 22.36 -13.96
C LYS A 111 -12.84 22.21 -15.12
N VAL A 112 -14.13 22.43 -14.87
CA VAL A 112 -15.15 22.37 -15.91
C VAL A 112 -14.97 23.55 -16.87
N LYS A 113 -14.77 23.24 -18.14
CA LYS A 113 -14.40 24.25 -19.15
C LYS A 113 -15.42 25.39 -19.24
N GLY A 114 -14.93 26.63 -19.21
CA GLY A 114 -15.76 27.84 -19.33
C GLY A 114 -16.53 28.20 -18.07
N THR A 115 -16.20 27.62 -16.91
CA THR A 115 -16.86 27.87 -15.62
C THR A 115 -15.84 28.00 -14.49
N GLU A 116 -16.28 28.44 -13.32
CA GLU A 116 -15.53 28.36 -12.05
C GLU A 116 -15.97 27.14 -11.21
N LYS A 117 -16.28 26.03 -11.90
CA LYS A 117 -16.63 24.75 -11.26
C LYS A 117 -15.46 23.78 -11.35
N TYR A 118 -15.22 23.09 -10.23
CA TYR A 118 -14.11 22.16 -10.07
C TYR A 118 -14.63 20.84 -9.53
N ILE A 119 -14.25 19.76 -10.17
CA ILE A 119 -14.55 18.41 -9.73
C ILE A 119 -13.31 17.88 -9.01
N LEU A 120 -13.49 17.43 -7.79
CA LEU A 120 -12.48 16.77 -6.98
C LEU A 120 -12.96 15.36 -6.70
N ILE A 121 -12.13 14.37 -6.98
CA ILE A 121 -12.40 12.97 -6.71
C ILE A 121 -11.27 12.46 -5.83
N HIS A 122 -11.64 11.76 -4.77
CA HIS A 122 -10.72 11.01 -3.95
C HIS A 122 -11.20 9.57 -3.90
N ALA A 123 -10.31 8.63 -4.18
CA ALA A 123 -10.63 7.21 -4.28
C ALA A 123 -9.64 6.37 -3.48
N ASP A 124 -10.17 5.37 -2.82
CA ASP A 124 -9.48 4.34 -2.04
C ASP A 124 -9.88 2.99 -2.66
N CYS A 125 -8.93 2.33 -3.31
CA CYS A 125 -9.17 1.09 -4.05
C CYS A 125 -8.98 -0.13 -3.15
N THR A 126 -9.73 -1.20 -3.43
CA THR A 126 -9.51 -2.49 -2.75
C THR A 126 -8.07 -2.96 -2.93
N GLY A 127 -7.39 -3.21 -1.81
CA GLY A 127 -6.02 -3.71 -1.77
C GLY A 127 -4.95 -2.64 -1.99
N HIS A 128 -3.73 -2.97 -1.60
CA HIS A 128 -2.56 -2.10 -1.70
C HIS A 128 -1.51 -2.70 -2.64
N GLY A 129 -0.41 -2.00 -2.89
CA GLY A 129 0.64 -2.45 -3.78
C GLY A 129 0.17 -2.58 -5.23
N VAL A 130 0.63 -3.60 -5.95
CA VAL A 130 0.37 -3.74 -7.39
C VAL A 130 -1.12 -3.89 -7.73
N PRO A 131 -1.91 -4.73 -7.06
CA PRO A 131 -3.35 -4.83 -7.33
C PRO A 131 -4.07 -3.48 -7.14
N GLY A 132 -3.89 -2.81 -6.01
CA GLY A 132 -4.47 -1.49 -5.76
C GLY A 132 -4.06 -0.45 -6.80
N ALA A 133 -2.78 -0.47 -7.20
CA ALA A 133 -2.28 0.43 -8.25
C ALA A 133 -2.93 0.19 -9.62
N MET A 134 -3.22 -1.04 -9.98
CA MET A 134 -3.96 -1.35 -11.22
C MET A 134 -5.39 -0.81 -11.14
N MET A 135 -6.05 -0.97 -9.99
CA MET A 135 -7.37 -0.40 -9.74
C MET A 135 -7.37 1.13 -9.83
N SER A 136 -6.35 1.80 -9.27
CA SER A 136 -6.23 3.26 -9.36
C SER A 136 -6.04 3.76 -10.79
N VAL A 137 -5.28 3.06 -11.63
CA VAL A 137 -5.13 3.36 -13.07
C VAL A 137 -6.47 3.20 -13.79
N LEU A 138 -7.20 2.13 -13.51
CA LEU A 138 -8.52 1.88 -14.08
C LEU A 138 -9.52 2.98 -13.67
N GLY A 139 -9.57 3.31 -12.38
CA GLY A 139 -10.42 4.39 -11.86
C GLY A 139 -10.12 5.74 -12.51
N ASN A 140 -8.85 6.10 -12.61
CA ASN A 140 -8.42 7.33 -13.30
C ASN A 140 -8.90 7.37 -14.76
N THR A 141 -8.79 6.25 -15.48
CA THR A 141 -9.23 6.14 -16.88
C THR A 141 -10.74 6.32 -16.99
N ILE A 142 -11.51 5.69 -16.09
CA ILE A 142 -12.98 5.81 -16.06
C ILE A 142 -13.40 7.25 -15.77
N PHE A 143 -12.77 7.92 -14.79
CA PHE A 143 -13.11 9.33 -14.48
C PHE A 143 -12.78 10.27 -15.64
N ASN A 144 -11.64 10.09 -16.30
CA ASN A 144 -11.32 10.87 -17.51
C ASN A 144 -12.38 10.67 -18.61
N GLU A 145 -12.82 9.44 -18.85
CA GLU A 145 -13.84 9.15 -19.84
C GLU A 145 -15.19 9.81 -19.49
N ILE A 146 -15.64 9.66 -18.26
CA ILE A 146 -16.94 10.17 -17.82
C ILE A 146 -16.95 11.70 -17.76
N VAL A 147 -15.94 12.28 -17.13
CA VAL A 147 -15.94 13.72 -16.86
C VAL A 147 -15.43 14.52 -18.05
N VAL A 148 -14.27 14.10 -18.62
CA VAL A 148 -13.64 14.89 -19.69
C VAL A 148 -14.25 14.61 -21.05
N ASN A 149 -14.51 13.34 -21.39
CA ASN A 149 -15.01 12.97 -22.71
C ASN A 149 -16.53 13.08 -22.83
N TYR A 150 -17.26 12.62 -21.80
CA TYR A 150 -18.76 12.69 -21.82
C TYR A 150 -19.31 13.99 -21.24
N GLY A 151 -18.47 14.80 -20.55
CA GLY A 151 -18.90 16.07 -19.96
C GLY A 151 -19.84 15.93 -18.76
N ILE A 152 -19.89 14.76 -18.11
CA ILE A 152 -20.74 14.54 -16.93
C ILE A 152 -20.06 15.17 -15.72
N THR A 153 -20.79 16.05 -15.02
CA THR A 153 -20.21 16.83 -13.91
C THR A 153 -20.91 16.59 -12.55
N ARG A 154 -22.14 16.05 -12.55
CA ARG A 154 -22.87 15.80 -11.30
C ARG A 154 -22.28 14.61 -10.55
N PRO A 155 -21.90 14.79 -9.25
CA PRO A 155 -21.18 13.76 -8.47
C PRO A 155 -21.84 12.39 -8.45
N ASN A 156 -23.13 12.32 -8.21
CA ASN A 156 -23.87 11.05 -8.19
C ASN A 156 -23.97 10.38 -9.57
N GLU A 157 -24.10 11.15 -10.64
CA GLU A 157 -24.13 10.61 -12.01
C GLU A 157 -22.74 10.02 -12.38
N ILE A 158 -21.64 10.69 -11.96
CA ILE A 158 -20.30 10.16 -12.15
C ILE A 158 -20.16 8.83 -11.40
N LEU A 159 -20.60 8.74 -10.12
CA LEU A 159 -20.54 7.49 -9.35
C LEU A 159 -21.39 6.37 -10.00
N ASN A 160 -22.61 6.66 -10.43
CA ASN A 160 -23.48 5.68 -11.07
C ASN A 160 -22.84 5.09 -12.34
N LEU A 161 -22.27 5.96 -13.19
CA LEU A 161 -21.57 5.53 -14.40
C LEU A 161 -20.27 4.79 -14.10
N THR A 162 -19.52 5.24 -13.11
CA THR A 162 -18.28 4.59 -12.68
C THR A 162 -18.57 3.17 -12.18
N ASN A 163 -19.62 3.00 -11.35
CA ASN A 163 -20.05 1.70 -10.87
C ASN A 163 -20.37 0.73 -12.03
N LYS A 164 -21.21 1.19 -12.96
CA LYS A 164 -21.59 0.37 -14.12
C LYS A 164 -20.40 0.00 -15.01
N LYS A 165 -19.49 0.96 -15.24
CA LYS A 165 -18.29 0.72 -16.07
C LYS A 165 -17.30 -0.22 -15.39
N LEU A 166 -17.06 -0.04 -14.09
CA LEU A 166 -16.13 -0.88 -13.34
C LEU A 166 -16.60 -2.33 -13.31
N ILE A 167 -17.87 -2.57 -12.99
CA ILE A 167 -18.47 -3.92 -13.01
C ILE A 167 -18.31 -4.58 -14.39
N ALA A 168 -18.60 -3.83 -15.46
CA ALA A 168 -18.49 -4.35 -16.82
C ALA A 168 -17.02 -4.65 -17.22
N LEU A 169 -16.08 -3.77 -16.88
CA LEU A 169 -14.67 -3.94 -17.22
C LEU A 169 -14.00 -5.09 -16.46
N LEU A 170 -14.36 -5.27 -15.20
CA LEU A 170 -13.88 -6.37 -14.37
C LEU A 170 -14.69 -7.67 -14.56
N GLN A 171 -15.72 -7.65 -15.41
CA GLN A 171 -16.64 -8.77 -15.67
C GLN A 171 -17.21 -9.39 -14.39
N GLN A 172 -17.46 -8.57 -13.37
CA GLN A 172 -17.90 -9.02 -12.05
C GLN A 172 -19.21 -9.81 -12.07
N GLU A 173 -20.03 -9.63 -13.12
CA GLU A 173 -21.26 -10.42 -13.34
C GLU A 173 -20.98 -11.87 -13.75
N LYS A 174 -19.76 -12.19 -14.20
CA LYS A 174 -19.40 -13.50 -14.75
C LYS A 174 -18.38 -14.26 -13.91
N GLU A 175 -17.54 -13.54 -13.16
CA GLU A 175 -16.46 -14.11 -12.36
C GLU A 175 -16.74 -13.89 -10.88
N GLU A 176 -17.10 -14.96 -10.18
CA GLU A 176 -17.42 -14.94 -8.74
C GLU A 176 -16.24 -14.56 -7.82
N ASN A 177 -15.04 -14.34 -8.37
CA ASN A 177 -13.80 -14.14 -7.59
C ASN A 177 -13.17 -12.75 -7.68
N LEU A 178 -13.71 -11.80 -8.45
CA LEU A 178 -13.20 -10.43 -8.54
C LEU A 178 -14.07 -9.47 -7.72
N ASP A 179 -13.78 -9.42 -6.42
CA ASP A 179 -14.48 -8.57 -5.45
C ASP A 179 -13.85 -7.16 -5.33
N ASP A 180 -13.07 -6.77 -6.35
CA ASP A 180 -12.38 -5.49 -6.34
C ASP A 180 -13.31 -4.33 -6.61
N GLY A 181 -13.19 -3.30 -5.80
CA GLY A 181 -14.00 -2.09 -5.88
C GLY A 181 -13.22 -0.86 -5.45
N MET A 182 -13.92 0.24 -5.32
CA MET A 182 -13.35 1.51 -4.83
C MET A 182 -14.33 2.20 -3.88
N ALA A 183 -13.83 2.67 -2.75
CA ALA A 183 -14.49 3.71 -1.99
C ALA A 183 -14.15 5.06 -2.62
N VAL A 184 -15.17 5.85 -2.97
CA VAL A 184 -14.97 7.09 -3.76
C VAL A 184 -15.78 8.22 -3.18
N SER A 185 -15.15 9.38 -3.03
CA SER A 185 -15.83 10.66 -2.75
C SER A 185 -15.65 11.61 -3.92
N ILE A 186 -16.74 12.24 -4.35
CA ILE A 186 -16.77 13.21 -5.44
C ILE A 186 -17.39 14.50 -4.95
N ALA A 187 -16.67 15.60 -5.14
CA ALA A 187 -17.14 16.95 -4.85
C ALA A 187 -17.11 17.80 -6.11
N LEU A 188 -18.21 18.46 -6.42
CA LEU A 188 -18.31 19.52 -7.39
C LEU A 188 -18.38 20.86 -6.65
N LEU A 189 -17.31 21.60 -6.65
CA LEU A 189 -17.20 22.94 -6.09
C LEU A 189 -17.58 23.97 -7.16
N ASP A 190 -18.58 24.81 -6.87
CA ASP A 190 -18.95 25.99 -7.66
C ASP A 190 -18.53 27.23 -6.90
N ARG A 191 -17.47 27.90 -7.36
CA ARG A 191 -16.91 29.08 -6.68
C ARG A 191 -17.74 30.34 -6.90
N GLU A 192 -18.47 30.43 -8.02
CA GLU A 192 -19.30 31.59 -8.30
C GLU A 192 -20.52 31.64 -7.34
N ASN A 193 -21.09 30.46 -7.09
CA ASN A 193 -22.29 30.34 -6.27
C ASN A 193 -22.00 29.91 -4.81
N LEU A 194 -20.73 29.70 -4.47
CA LEU A 194 -20.29 29.17 -3.18
C LEU A 194 -21.09 27.92 -2.77
N THR A 195 -21.20 26.95 -3.68
CA THR A 195 -21.89 25.68 -3.42
C THR A 195 -20.99 24.49 -3.63
N LEU A 196 -21.18 23.46 -2.83
CA LEU A 196 -20.55 22.17 -2.95
C LEU A 196 -21.63 21.10 -3.14
N GLN A 197 -21.59 20.39 -4.25
CA GLN A 197 -22.32 19.16 -4.42
C GLN A 197 -21.40 17.97 -4.07
N PHE A 198 -21.89 17.04 -3.29
CA PHE A 198 -21.12 15.89 -2.81
C PHE A 198 -21.90 14.60 -3.01
N ALA A 199 -21.19 13.57 -3.49
CA ALA A 199 -21.64 12.19 -3.46
C ALA A 199 -20.48 11.30 -3.04
N GLY A 200 -20.75 10.28 -2.23
CA GLY A 200 -19.76 9.30 -1.77
C GLY A 200 -20.24 7.88 -1.93
N ALA A 201 -19.36 7.00 -2.32
CA ALA A 201 -19.55 5.56 -2.41
C ALA A 201 -18.65 4.91 -1.35
N ASN A 202 -19.21 4.51 -0.22
CA ASN A 202 -18.48 3.99 0.96
C ASN A 202 -17.39 4.95 1.51
N GLN A 203 -17.40 6.20 1.10
CA GLN A 203 -16.44 7.22 1.52
C GLN A 203 -17.14 8.52 1.92
N ASN A 204 -16.75 9.05 3.08
CA ASN A 204 -17.21 10.31 3.59
C ASN A 204 -16.14 11.39 3.40
N SER A 205 -16.56 12.64 3.38
CA SER A 205 -15.67 13.79 3.48
C SER A 205 -16.13 14.71 4.63
N LEU A 206 -15.36 15.73 4.91
CA LEU A 206 -15.59 16.62 6.03
C LEU A 206 -15.41 18.08 5.59
N ILE A 207 -16.28 18.97 6.00
CA ILE A 207 -16.03 20.42 5.96
C ILE A 207 -15.78 20.90 7.39
N VAL A 208 -14.74 21.69 7.56
CA VAL A 208 -14.51 22.45 8.80
C VAL A 208 -14.87 23.89 8.56
N ARG A 209 -15.86 24.38 9.31
CA ARG A 209 -16.38 25.75 9.33
C ARG A 209 -16.42 26.28 10.76
N ASN A 210 -15.79 27.39 11.04
CA ASN A 210 -15.87 28.08 12.34
C ASN A 210 -15.65 27.14 13.55
N ARG A 211 -14.67 26.18 13.47
CA ARG A 211 -14.40 25.16 14.49
C ARG A 211 -15.52 24.14 14.69
N GLN A 212 -16.34 23.96 13.71
CA GLN A 212 -17.35 22.90 13.69
C GLN A 212 -17.15 22.02 12.46
N THR A 213 -17.50 20.77 12.58
CA THR A 213 -17.42 19.81 11.49
C THR A 213 -18.79 19.62 10.86
N ILE A 214 -18.84 19.64 9.55
CA ILE A 214 -19.99 19.27 8.74
C ILE A 214 -19.63 17.97 8.02
N ASP A 215 -20.28 16.88 8.42
CA ASP A 215 -20.07 15.57 7.80
C ASP A 215 -20.75 15.52 6.42
N LEU A 216 -19.96 15.28 5.39
CA LEU A 216 -20.43 14.92 4.05
C LEU A 216 -20.52 13.40 3.97
N LYS A 217 -21.73 12.86 4.12
CA LYS A 217 -21.94 11.41 4.20
C LYS A 217 -22.13 10.81 2.83
N GLY A 218 -21.36 9.76 2.52
CA GLY A 218 -21.56 8.90 1.37
C GLY A 218 -22.54 7.76 1.65
N ASP A 219 -22.97 7.11 0.60
CA ASP A 219 -23.70 5.85 0.68
C ASP A 219 -22.78 4.73 1.19
N LYS A 220 -23.37 3.67 1.76
CA LYS A 220 -22.61 2.59 2.42
C LYS A 220 -21.96 1.59 1.45
N TYR A 221 -22.18 1.75 0.18
CA TYR A 221 -21.71 0.80 -0.83
C TYR A 221 -20.59 1.40 -1.65
N PRO A 222 -19.48 0.65 -1.90
CA PRO A 222 -18.44 1.07 -2.81
C PRO A 222 -18.91 1.01 -4.27
N VAL A 223 -18.10 1.49 -5.16
CA VAL A 223 -18.21 1.29 -6.61
C VAL A 223 -17.64 -0.08 -6.94
N GLY A 224 -18.42 -0.95 -7.58
CA GLY A 224 -18.05 -2.36 -7.79
C GLY A 224 -17.99 -3.16 -6.48
N GLY A 225 -17.17 -4.19 -6.43
CA GLY A 225 -16.90 -5.00 -5.25
C GLY A 225 -17.84 -6.18 -5.05
N ALA A 226 -17.66 -6.93 -3.94
CA ALA A 226 -18.31 -8.20 -3.63
C ALA A 226 -19.86 -8.21 -3.71
N HIS A 227 -20.50 -7.07 -3.54
CA HIS A 227 -21.95 -6.91 -3.60
C HIS A 227 -22.32 -5.95 -4.73
N TYR A 228 -21.74 -6.15 -5.91
CA TYR A 228 -22.01 -5.33 -7.07
C TYR A 228 -23.49 -5.33 -7.46
N ASP A 229 -23.95 -4.16 -7.88
CA ASP A 229 -25.26 -3.97 -8.49
C ASP A 229 -25.09 -2.91 -9.59
N PRO A 230 -25.17 -3.29 -10.88
CA PRO A 230 -24.95 -2.35 -11.98
C PRO A 230 -26.00 -1.24 -12.05
N ASN A 231 -27.15 -1.42 -11.39
CA ASN A 231 -28.22 -0.43 -11.33
C ASN A 231 -28.19 0.41 -10.05
N ARG A 232 -27.17 0.24 -9.22
CA ARG A 232 -27.01 1.03 -7.99
C ARG A 232 -26.95 2.51 -8.31
N THR A 233 -27.66 3.29 -7.50
CA THR A 233 -27.66 4.74 -7.54
C THR A 233 -27.11 5.31 -6.25
N TYR A 234 -26.38 6.42 -6.38
CA TYR A 234 -25.78 7.13 -5.25
C TYR A 234 -26.51 8.45 -5.03
N ASN A 235 -26.60 8.87 -3.76
CA ASN A 235 -27.22 10.12 -3.38
C ASN A 235 -26.24 11.30 -3.57
N CYS A 236 -26.80 12.48 -3.86
CA CYS A 236 -26.07 13.72 -3.94
C CYS A 236 -26.65 14.71 -2.95
N GLN A 237 -25.79 15.33 -2.14
CA GLN A 237 -26.14 16.40 -1.23
C GLN A 237 -25.51 17.72 -1.69
N THR A 238 -26.16 18.84 -1.38
CA THR A 238 -25.64 20.17 -1.69
C THR A 238 -25.48 20.95 -0.39
N VAL A 239 -24.33 21.58 -0.23
CA VAL A 239 -23.98 22.43 0.92
C VAL A 239 -23.62 23.82 0.41
N LEU A 240 -24.17 24.87 1.03
CA LEU A 240 -23.71 26.23 0.83
C LEU A 240 -22.39 26.41 1.56
N LEU A 241 -21.40 26.94 0.86
CA LEU A 241 -20.07 27.20 1.41
C LEU A 241 -19.98 28.61 1.95
N GLU A 242 -19.09 28.80 2.90
CA GLU A 242 -18.68 30.10 3.41
C GLU A 242 -17.19 30.31 3.10
N PRO A 243 -16.75 31.57 2.95
CA PRO A 243 -15.32 31.86 2.88
C PRO A 243 -14.57 31.26 4.07
N GLU A 244 -13.40 30.73 3.83
CA GLU A 244 -12.55 30.03 4.81
C GLU A 244 -13.00 28.61 5.18
N ASP A 245 -14.06 28.06 4.60
CA ASP A 245 -14.39 26.65 4.73
C ASP A 245 -13.23 25.78 4.22
N ILE A 246 -12.94 24.69 4.94
CA ILE A 246 -11.95 23.73 4.51
C ILE A 246 -12.62 22.38 4.30
N MET A 247 -12.55 21.88 3.09
CA MET A 247 -12.97 20.52 2.76
C MET A 247 -11.80 19.55 2.91
N TYR A 248 -12.04 18.41 3.57
CA TYR A 248 -11.11 17.31 3.66
C TYR A 248 -11.74 16.04 3.08
N SER A 249 -11.03 15.42 2.12
CA SER A 249 -11.30 14.06 1.64
C SER A 249 -10.14 13.16 2.03
N PHE A 250 -10.42 11.94 2.45
CA PHE A 250 -9.41 11.06 3.03
C PHE A 250 -9.79 9.58 2.91
N SER A 251 -8.77 8.73 2.81
CA SER A 251 -8.89 7.27 2.94
C SER A 251 -8.92 6.84 4.42
N ASP A 252 -9.12 5.56 4.65
CA ASP A 252 -9.21 5.05 6.02
C ASP A 252 -7.86 4.72 6.67
N GLY A 253 -6.78 4.61 5.89
CA GLY A 253 -5.48 4.16 6.36
C GLY A 253 -4.90 4.96 7.54
N PHE A 254 -5.15 6.28 7.62
CA PHE A 254 -4.71 7.08 8.77
C PHE A 254 -5.44 6.68 10.06
N ARG A 255 -6.78 6.64 10.01
CA ARG A 255 -7.61 6.35 11.19
C ARG A 255 -7.45 4.91 11.66
N ASP A 256 -7.11 4.01 10.76
CA ASP A 256 -6.96 2.59 11.01
C ASP A 256 -5.53 2.18 11.40
N GLN A 257 -4.56 3.10 11.23
CA GLN A 257 -3.17 2.87 11.61
C GLN A 257 -3.04 2.53 13.10
N PHE A 258 -2.36 1.41 13.36
CA PHE A 258 -1.98 1.01 14.71
C PHE A 258 -0.77 1.79 15.21
N GLY A 259 -0.78 2.13 16.49
CA GLY A 259 0.32 2.84 17.12
C GLY A 259 0.00 3.34 18.52
N GLY A 260 0.79 4.32 18.97
CA GLY A 260 0.71 4.89 20.30
C GLY A 260 1.12 3.91 21.40
N PRO A 261 1.08 4.34 22.69
CA PRO A 261 1.61 3.54 23.82
C PRO A 261 0.91 2.20 24.04
N LYS A 262 -0.32 2.05 23.52
CA LYS A 262 -1.16 0.85 23.71
C LYS A 262 -1.33 0.04 22.43
N ASN A 263 -0.63 0.38 21.36
CA ASN A 263 -0.73 -0.23 20.03
C ASN A 263 -2.20 -0.43 19.58
N LYS A 264 -2.96 0.67 19.51
CA LYS A 264 -4.36 0.71 19.09
C LYS A 264 -4.51 1.47 17.78
N LYS A 265 -5.67 1.31 17.11
CA LYS A 265 -6.03 2.16 15.98
C LYS A 265 -6.13 3.63 16.41
N PHE A 266 -5.78 4.57 15.50
CA PHE A 266 -5.91 6.01 15.75
C PHE A 266 -7.35 6.44 15.98
N LEU A 267 -8.27 5.84 15.26
CA LEU A 267 -9.72 6.00 15.30
C LEU A 267 -10.23 7.30 14.65
N ARG A 268 -11.47 7.22 14.15
CA ARG A 268 -12.16 8.33 13.48
C ARG A 268 -12.31 9.58 14.37
N ALA A 269 -12.61 9.43 15.64
CA ALA A 269 -12.80 10.56 16.55
C ALA A 269 -11.53 11.41 16.67
N ASN A 270 -10.40 10.77 16.94
CA ASN A 270 -9.10 11.45 17.04
C ASN A 270 -8.68 12.09 15.70
N PHE A 271 -9.01 11.43 14.58
CA PHE A 271 -8.73 11.96 13.25
C PHE A 271 -9.53 13.24 12.96
N HIS A 272 -10.81 13.27 13.27
CA HIS A 272 -11.65 14.45 13.12
C HIS A 272 -11.20 15.61 14.04
N GLU A 273 -10.88 15.30 15.30
CA GLU A 273 -10.36 16.26 16.26
C GLU A 273 -9.03 16.87 15.77
N MET A 274 -8.11 16.02 15.28
CA MET A 274 -6.85 16.47 14.68
C MET A 274 -7.06 17.45 13.52
N LEU A 275 -7.97 17.14 12.59
CA LEU A 275 -8.28 18.06 11.48
C LEU A 275 -8.88 19.36 11.98
N LEU A 276 -9.79 19.30 12.94
CA LEU A 276 -10.45 20.46 13.53
C LEU A 276 -9.46 21.39 14.24
N GLU A 277 -8.58 20.85 15.08
CA GLU A 277 -7.56 21.61 15.82
C GLU A 277 -6.56 22.32 14.90
N ASN A 278 -6.23 21.68 13.77
CA ASN A 278 -5.24 22.19 12.84
C ASN A 278 -5.84 23.12 11.76
N SER A 279 -7.15 23.21 11.61
CA SER A 279 -7.84 23.93 10.54
C SER A 279 -7.52 25.43 10.44
N ARG A 280 -7.04 26.06 11.52
CA ARG A 280 -6.64 27.48 11.53
C ARG A 280 -5.24 27.76 11.01
N LYS A 281 -4.43 26.72 10.84
CA LYS A 281 -3.07 26.84 10.31
C LYS A 281 -3.12 26.95 8.79
N SER A 282 -2.09 27.52 8.19
CA SER A 282 -1.95 27.47 6.72
C SER A 282 -1.95 26.03 6.23
N MET A 283 -2.38 25.78 5.01
CA MET A 283 -2.44 24.43 4.45
C MET A 283 -1.07 23.71 4.44
N GLU A 284 0.01 24.44 4.27
CA GLU A 284 1.36 23.90 4.35
C GLU A 284 1.69 23.41 5.77
N ILE A 285 1.41 24.22 6.78
CA ILE A 285 1.63 23.84 8.19
C ILE A 285 0.69 22.69 8.60
N GLN A 286 -0.57 22.68 8.13
CA GLN A 286 -1.47 21.56 8.37
C GLN A 286 -0.87 20.24 7.86
N LYS A 287 -0.38 20.24 6.63
CA LYS A 287 0.28 19.08 6.04
C LYS A 287 1.43 18.56 6.90
N GLU A 288 2.34 19.44 7.31
CA GLU A 288 3.49 19.06 8.14
C GLU A 288 3.08 18.49 9.49
N VAL A 289 2.12 19.13 10.16
CA VAL A 289 1.63 18.71 11.46
C VAL A 289 0.91 17.35 11.37
N ILE A 290 0.06 17.15 10.36
CA ILE A 290 -0.66 15.89 10.14
C ILE A 290 0.32 14.75 9.89
N LEU A 291 1.35 14.98 9.05
CA LEU A 291 2.42 14.01 8.81
C LEU A 291 3.21 13.68 10.07
N SER A 292 3.52 14.70 10.88
CA SER A 292 4.21 14.50 12.15
C SER A 292 3.37 13.69 13.14
N ILE A 293 2.08 13.98 13.26
CA ILE A 293 1.15 13.21 14.11
C ILE A 293 1.07 11.76 13.65
N PHE A 294 0.95 11.51 12.34
CA PHE A 294 0.92 10.16 11.78
C PHE A 294 2.18 9.37 12.13
N ASN A 295 3.36 9.96 11.89
CA ASN A 295 4.64 9.30 12.15
C ASN A 295 4.85 9.04 13.65
N ASN A 296 4.51 10.00 14.50
CA ASN A 296 4.63 9.84 15.95
C ASN A 296 3.65 8.78 16.48
N TRP A 297 2.43 8.73 15.94
CA TRP A 297 1.45 7.71 16.31
C TRP A 297 1.90 6.33 15.89
N ARG A 298 2.28 6.17 14.62
CA ARG A 298 2.77 4.90 14.07
C ARG A 298 3.99 4.39 14.81
N GLY A 299 4.96 5.26 15.15
CA GLY A 299 6.22 4.86 15.77
C GLY A 299 6.91 3.77 14.94
N GLU A 300 7.28 2.67 15.60
CA GLU A 300 7.92 1.50 14.98
C GLU A 300 6.94 0.51 14.33
N CYS A 301 5.62 0.77 14.41
CA CYS A 301 4.63 -0.11 13.77
C CYS A 301 4.71 0.00 12.25
N GLU A 302 4.46 -1.10 11.56
CA GLU A 302 4.31 -1.09 10.11
C GLU A 302 3.09 -0.27 9.69
N GLN A 303 3.17 0.40 8.57
CA GLN A 303 2.02 1.02 7.94
C GLN A 303 1.12 -0.08 7.39
N ILE A 304 -0.17 -0.07 7.76
CA ILE A 304 -1.09 -1.16 7.43
C ILE A 304 -1.82 -0.96 6.10
N ASP A 305 -1.99 0.30 5.66
CA ASP A 305 -2.68 0.65 4.43
C ASP A 305 -2.13 1.93 3.80
N ASP A 306 -2.53 2.23 2.57
CA ASP A 306 -2.27 3.52 1.94
C ASP A 306 -2.92 4.64 2.75
N VAL A 307 -2.28 5.79 2.84
CA VAL A 307 -2.80 6.97 3.54
C VAL A 307 -2.88 8.13 2.57
N SER A 308 -4.09 8.59 2.31
CA SER A 308 -4.32 9.72 1.42
C SER A 308 -5.27 10.74 2.08
N ILE A 309 -4.86 12.02 2.05
CA ILE A 309 -5.66 13.15 2.56
C ILE A 309 -5.49 14.32 1.60
N VAL A 310 -6.62 14.86 1.16
CA VAL A 310 -6.68 16.11 0.40
C VAL A 310 -7.39 17.14 1.25
N GLY A 311 -6.73 18.24 1.58
CA GLY A 311 -7.30 19.41 2.22
C GLY A 311 -7.39 20.55 1.22
N LEU A 312 -8.55 21.16 1.10
CA LEU A 312 -8.82 22.27 0.18
C LEU A 312 -9.55 23.38 0.92
N LYS A 313 -9.03 24.61 0.85
CA LYS A 313 -9.67 25.81 1.38
C LYS A 313 -10.46 26.51 0.27
N VAL A 314 -11.67 26.95 0.60
CA VAL A 314 -12.59 27.63 -0.33
C VAL A 314 -12.37 29.13 -0.31
#